data_551cab1629dfff5e65390369536d38a6
#
_entry.id   551cab1629dfff5e65390369536d38a6
#
_cell.length_a   1.000
_cell.length_b   1.000
_cell.length_c   1.000
_cell.angle_alpha   90.00
_cell.angle_beta   90.00
_cell.angle_gamma   90.00
#
_symmetry.space_group_name_H-M   'P 1'
#
loop_
_entity.id
_entity.type
_entity.pdbx_description
1 polymer ?
#
loop_
_entity_poly.entity_id
_entity_poly.type
_entity_poly.pdbx_seq_one_letter_code
_entity_poly.pdbx_strand_id
1 'polypeptide(L)'
;EFLPLKTNAFIVEGNALRVDWESVVPKSKLNYIMGNPPFVGARLMGKEQKADVNTIFPGWKNAGNLDYVCCWYKKAADMMQGTSVRSALVSTNSVVQGESVANLWKPLFDDGVHIDFAYRTFRWDSEAKIKAHVHCVIIGFSVAASSTPKKLFDGDRYQVANHINGYLLDGENVFVESRSKPICNVPEIGIGNKPIDGGFYLFEKEEMEDFIKKEPSSKKCFRPWYGSREFINQKPRYCLWLGECTPAELKAMPHCMERVKAVREYRLASPSAGTVKLADKPTRFHVENMPKGNYIVIPEVSSEKRRYIPIGYLDDSKLCSNKLRLVPSATLFIFGVLESNVHMAWMRCVCGRLKSDYDYSINIVYNNFPWPAPTEQQKAKIEQTAQAILDARALYPDSSLADLYDELTMPPELRKAHQANDRAVMDAYGFTRGTAARTSESACVAELMKLYQQKISAAQSK
;
A
#
# COMPACT_ATOMS: atom_id res chain seq x y z
N GLU A 1 23.78 48.85 9.17
CA GLU A 1 23.03 49.17 7.94
C GLU A 1 21.68 48.49 8.02
N PHE A 2 20.58 49.26 8.13
CA PHE A 2 19.24 48.72 8.00
C PHE A 2 19.00 48.46 6.51
N LEU A 3 18.81 47.19 6.13
CA LEU A 3 18.28 46.84 4.83
C LEU A 3 16.92 47.56 4.67
N PRO A 4 16.73 48.38 3.63
CA PRO A 4 15.43 49.03 3.40
C PRO A 4 14.44 47.91 3.05
N LEU A 5 13.54 47.61 3.98
CA LEU A 5 12.41 46.70 3.76
C LEU A 5 11.43 47.37 2.77
N LYS A 6 11.74 47.35 1.50
CA LYS A 6 10.75 47.62 0.45
C LYS A 6 9.92 46.35 0.29
N THR A 7 8.71 46.35 0.80
CA THR A 7 7.72 45.32 0.54
C THR A 7 7.28 45.39 -0.91
N ASN A 8 7.91 44.63 -1.77
CA ASN A 8 7.45 44.36 -3.14
C ASN A 8 6.61 43.07 -3.19
N ALA A 9 5.92 42.72 -2.11
CA ALA A 9 5.08 41.52 -2.06
C ALA A 9 3.73 41.81 -2.72
N PHE A 10 3.38 41.05 -3.72
CA PHE A 10 2.05 41.00 -4.33
C PHE A 10 1.28 39.84 -3.69
N ILE A 11 0.32 40.20 -2.83
CA ILE A 11 -0.51 39.22 -2.13
C ILE A 11 -1.92 39.32 -2.69
N VAL A 12 -2.42 38.18 -3.20
CA VAL A 12 -3.81 38.04 -3.67
C VAL A 12 -4.53 37.05 -2.76
N GLU A 13 -5.62 37.51 -2.14
CA GLU A 13 -6.49 36.63 -1.34
C GLU A 13 -7.38 35.79 -2.26
N GLY A 14 -7.40 34.45 -2.05
CA GLY A 14 -8.25 33.54 -2.80
C GLY A 14 -7.78 32.10 -2.76
N ASN A 15 -8.57 31.22 -3.36
CA ASN A 15 -8.14 29.84 -3.57
C ASN A 15 -7.08 29.81 -4.69
N ALA A 16 -5.85 29.44 -4.34
CA ALA A 16 -4.72 29.39 -5.27
C ALA A 16 -4.97 28.52 -6.52
N LEU A 17 -5.83 27.52 -6.44
CA LEU A 17 -6.20 26.70 -7.60
C LEU A 17 -7.15 27.40 -8.57
N ARG A 18 -7.95 28.37 -8.07
CA ARG A 18 -8.95 29.11 -8.86
C ARG A 18 -8.42 30.46 -9.36
N VAL A 19 -7.43 31.04 -8.66
CA VAL A 19 -6.76 32.28 -9.09
C VAL A 19 -5.90 31.98 -10.32
N ASP A 20 -5.96 32.83 -11.33
CA ASP A 20 -5.00 32.81 -12.43
C ASP A 20 -3.64 33.36 -11.96
N TRP A 21 -2.63 32.50 -11.90
CA TRP A 21 -1.30 32.88 -11.42
C TRP A 21 -0.61 33.90 -12.33
N GLU A 22 -0.91 33.86 -13.63
CA GLU A 22 -0.33 34.82 -14.58
C GLU A 22 -0.88 36.23 -14.39
N SER A 23 -2.10 36.39 -13.84
CA SER A 23 -2.64 37.67 -13.43
C SER A 23 -1.94 38.28 -12.21
N VAL A 24 -1.31 37.46 -11.37
CA VAL A 24 -0.54 37.88 -10.19
C VAL A 24 0.90 38.23 -10.61
N VAL A 25 1.55 37.35 -11.35
CA VAL A 25 2.92 37.52 -11.86
C VAL A 25 3.00 36.97 -13.28
N PRO A 26 3.28 37.80 -14.29
CA PRO A 26 3.49 37.32 -15.68
C PRO A 26 4.62 36.31 -15.75
N LYS A 27 4.45 35.23 -16.54
CA LYS A 27 5.45 34.16 -16.75
C LYS A 27 6.84 34.70 -17.05
N SER A 28 6.93 35.79 -17.84
CA SER A 28 8.20 36.41 -18.24
C SER A 28 8.99 37.04 -17.10
N LYS A 29 8.35 37.28 -15.95
CA LYS A 29 8.97 37.86 -14.76
C LYS A 29 9.15 36.82 -13.64
N LEU A 30 8.68 35.60 -13.83
CA LEU A 30 8.72 34.53 -12.84
C LEU A 30 10.01 33.70 -12.97
N ASN A 31 10.65 33.41 -11.85
CA ASN A 31 11.84 32.56 -11.79
C ASN A 31 11.55 31.24 -11.07
N TYR A 32 10.80 31.31 -9.97
CA TYR A 32 10.55 30.16 -9.13
C TYR A 32 9.08 30.09 -8.65
N ILE A 33 8.55 28.88 -8.58
CA ILE A 33 7.28 28.56 -7.92
C ILE A 33 7.63 27.70 -6.71
N MET A 34 7.33 28.17 -5.51
CA MET A 34 7.60 27.42 -4.28
C MET A 34 6.39 27.45 -3.37
N GLY A 35 6.14 26.35 -2.67
CA GLY A 35 5.02 26.32 -1.75
C GLY A 35 4.94 25.06 -0.89
N ASN A 36 4.12 25.16 0.15
CA ASN A 36 3.68 24.06 0.98
C ASN A 36 2.14 23.98 0.89
N PRO A 37 1.60 23.35 -0.16
CA PRO A 37 0.17 23.25 -0.37
C PRO A 37 -0.52 22.41 0.71
N PRO A 38 -1.86 22.54 0.88
CA PRO A 38 -2.58 21.75 1.88
C PRO A 38 -2.58 20.25 1.59
N PHE A 39 -2.34 19.45 2.62
CA PHE A 39 -2.28 17.99 2.57
C PHE A 39 -3.65 17.39 2.89
N VAL A 40 -4.42 17.03 1.86
CA VAL A 40 -5.72 16.39 2.00
C VAL A 40 -5.73 15.15 1.11
N GLY A 41 -5.82 13.97 1.72
CA GLY A 41 -5.90 12.70 1.01
C GLY A 41 -7.20 12.58 0.20
N ALA A 42 -7.16 11.87 -0.92
CA ALA A 42 -8.26 11.74 -1.87
C ALA A 42 -9.62 11.37 -1.23
N ARG A 43 -9.60 10.48 -0.22
CA ARG A 43 -10.81 10.02 0.48
C ARG A 43 -11.38 11.02 1.47
N LEU A 44 -10.59 12.02 1.88
CA LEU A 44 -10.93 13.02 2.90
C LEU A 44 -11.40 14.34 2.30
N MET A 45 -11.26 14.54 1.00
CA MET A 45 -11.66 15.76 0.30
C MET A 45 -13.16 16.02 0.39
N GLY A 46 -13.50 17.28 0.72
CA GLY A 46 -14.86 17.79 0.64
C GLY A 46 -15.33 18.03 -0.81
N LYS A 47 -16.59 18.45 -0.99
CA LYS A 47 -17.18 18.67 -2.32
C LYS A 47 -16.42 19.71 -3.14
N GLU A 48 -16.03 20.82 -2.52
CA GLU A 48 -15.30 21.90 -3.20
C GLU A 48 -13.92 21.47 -3.67
N GLN A 49 -13.18 20.75 -2.82
CA GLN A 49 -11.85 20.23 -3.17
C GLN A 49 -11.94 19.21 -4.31
N LYS A 50 -12.97 18.37 -4.33
CA LYS A 50 -13.22 17.46 -5.45
C LYS A 50 -13.57 18.21 -6.74
N ALA A 51 -14.29 19.31 -6.64
CA ALA A 51 -14.55 20.18 -7.80
C ALA A 51 -13.27 20.82 -8.31
N ASP A 52 -12.39 21.30 -7.43
CA ASP A 52 -11.07 21.84 -7.81
C ASP A 52 -10.22 20.77 -8.52
N VAL A 53 -10.17 19.53 -8.01
CA VAL A 53 -9.46 18.41 -8.67
C VAL A 53 -10.00 18.17 -10.07
N ASN A 54 -11.31 18.12 -10.26
CA ASN A 54 -11.92 17.92 -11.57
C ASN A 54 -11.60 19.06 -12.56
N THR A 55 -11.49 20.29 -12.05
CA THR A 55 -11.13 21.46 -12.86
C THR A 55 -9.65 21.46 -13.28
N ILE A 56 -8.75 21.05 -12.37
CA ILE A 56 -7.30 21.03 -12.63
C ILE A 56 -6.87 19.86 -13.51
N PHE A 57 -7.57 18.72 -13.43
CA PHE A 57 -7.24 17.50 -14.16
C PHE A 57 -8.32 17.10 -15.20
N PRO A 58 -8.67 17.98 -16.17
CA PRO A 58 -9.69 17.65 -17.16
C PRO A 58 -9.22 16.48 -18.02
N GLY A 59 -10.03 15.41 -18.07
CA GLY A 59 -9.75 14.23 -18.89
C GLY A 59 -8.67 13.26 -18.36
N TRP A 60 -8.03 13.55 -17.23
CA TRP A 60 -7.07 12.61 -16.64
C TRP A 60 -7.78 11.39 -16.04
N LYS A 61 -7.28 10.21 -16.40
CA LYS A 61 -7.76 8.97 -15.79
C LYS A 61 -7.38 8.93 -14.31
N ASN A 62 -8.30 8.45 -13.47
CA ASN A 62 -8.08 8.24 -12.03
C ASN A 62 -7.66 9.51 -11.24
N ALA A 63 -7.90 10.72 -11.75
CA ALA A 63 -7.60 11.96 -11.02
C ALA A 63 -8.27 12.02 -9.64
N GLY A 64 -9.44 11.40 -9.49
CA GLY A 64 -10.14 11.31 -8.20
C GLY A 64 -9.42 10.47 -7.12
N ASN A 65 -8.38 9.73 -7.48
CA ASN A 65 -7.52 8.97 -6.55
C ASN A 65 -6.29 9.78 -6.10
N LEU A 66 -6.03 10.95 -6.71
CA LEU A 66 -4.92 11.82 -6.37
C LEU A 66 -5.24 12.64 -5.12
N ASP A 67 -4.25 12.84 -4.27
CA ASP A 67 -4.34 13.75 -3.14
C ASP A 67 -4.43 15.21 -3.63
N TYR A 68 -5.08 16.06 -2.84
CA TYR A 68 -5.36 17.45 -3.22
C TYR A 68 -4.11 18.24 -3.59
N VAL A 69 -2.97 17.97 -2.93
CA VAL A 69 -1.68 18.59 -3.21
C VAL A 69 -1.22 18.41 -4.67
N CYS A 70 -1.65 17.33 -5.34
CA CYS A 70 -1.31 17.05 -6.74
C CYS A 70 -1.78 18.17 -7.70
N CYS A 71 -2.84 18.90 -7.34
CA CYS A 71 -3.33 20.04 -8.11
C CYS A 71 -2.26 21.12 -8.29
N TRP A 72 -1.42 21.35 -7.29
CA TRP A 72 -0.34 22.34 -7.37
C TRP A 72 0.78 21.89 -8.29
N TYR A 73 1.09 20.58 -8.34
CA TYR A 73 2.06 20.04 -9.31
C TYR A 73 1.60 20.28 -10.74
N LYS A 74 0.33 19.97 -11.05
CA LYS A 74 -0.23 20.20 -12.39
C LYS A 74 -0.26 21.69 -12.75
N LYS A 75 -0.78 22.51 -11.84
CA LYS A 75 -0.90 23.97 -12.08
C LYS A 75 0.47 24.64 -12.24
N ALA A 76 1.48 24.22 -11.45
CA ALA A 76 2.84 24.70 -11.60
C ALA A 76 3.45 24.22 -12.94
N ALA A 77 3.24 22.96 -13.32
CA ALA A 77 3.71 22.42 -14.60
C ALA A 77 3.12 23.21 -15.78
N ASP A 78 1.81 23.52 -15.75
CA ASP A 78 1.16 24.33 -16.79
C ASP A 78 1.74 25.74 -16.87
N MET A 79 1.97 26.38 -15.71
CA MET A 79 2.56 27.72 -15.64
C MET A 79 4.00 27.76 -16.17
N MET A 80 4.75 26.66 -16.02
CA MET A 80 6.14 26.55 -16.44
C MET A 80 6.30 26.27 -17.96
N GLN A 81 5.26 25.86 -18.68
CA GLN A 81 5.35 25.53 -20.10
C GLN A 81 5.89 26.72 -20.93
N GLY A 82 6.92 26.42 -21.73
CA GLY A 82 7.60 27.43 -22.58
C GLY A 82 8.46 28.43 -21.82
N THR A 83 8.81 28.17 -20.56
CA THR A 83 9.60 29.05 -19.70
C THR A 83 10.83 28.34 -19.12
N SER A 84 11.73 29.09 -18.50
CA SER A 84 12.83 28.57 -17.67
C SER A 84 12.49 28.53 -16.16
N VAL A 85 11.24 28.72 -15.80
CA VAL A 85 10.76 28.72 -14.42
C VAL A 85 10.96 27.33 -13.81
N ARG A 86 11.34 27.27 -12.54
CA ARG A 86 11.50 26.03 -11.76
C ARG A 86 10.52 26.02 -10.61
N SER A 87 10.05 24.85 -10.26
CA SER A 87 9.14 24.68 -9.12
C SER A 87 9.74 23.77 -8.05
N ALA A 88 9.43 24.06 -6.78
CA ALA A 88 9.72 23.19 -5.66
C ALA A 88 8.55 23.18 -4.68
N LEU A 89 7.96 22.01 -4.45
CA LEU A 89 6.81 21.86 -3.59
C LEU A 89 7.10 20.87 -2.45
N VAL A 90 6.62 21.23 -1.26
CA VAL A 90 6.50 20.29 -0.14
C VAL A 90 5.20 19.54 -0.31
N SER A 91 5.21 18.23 -0.12
CA SER A 91 4.01 17.41 -0.19
C SER A 91 4.11 16.19 0.73
N THR A 92 2.98 15.54 0.97
CA THR A 92 3.00 14.21 1.58
C THR A 92 3.71 13.24 0.65
N ASN A 93 4.35 12.23 1.21
CA ASN A 93 5.05 11.20 0.43
C ASN A 93 4.11 10.33 -0.43
N SER A 94 2.78 10.48 -0.29
CA SER A 94 1.79 9.83 -1.13
C SER A 94 1.95 10.12 -2.63
N VAL A 95 2.51 11.28 -3.00
CA VAL A 95 2.72 11.66 -4.42
C VAL A 95 3.80 10.82 -5.11
N VAL A 96 4.62 10.08 -4.34
CA VAL A 96 5.70 9.22 -4.85
C VAL A 96 5.49 7.74 -4.51
N GLN A 97 4.24 7.35 -4.21
CA GLN A 97 3.87 6.01 -3.76
C GLN A 97 2.55 5.54 -4.38
N GLY A 98 2.38 4.22 -4.42
CA GLY A 98 1.15 3.60 -4.86
C GLY A 98 0.70 4.01 -6.25
N GLU A 99 -0.59 4.13 -6.44
CA GLU A 99 -1.20 4.53 -7.72
C GLU A 99 -0.90 5.99 -8.10
N SER A 100 -0.56 6.83 -7.11
CA SER A 100 -0.30 8.25 -7.35
C SER A 100 0.89 8.46 -8.30
N VAL A 101 1.90 7.59 -8.28
CA VAL A 101 3.07 7.72 -9.15
C VAL A 101 2.67 7.62 -10.62
N ALA A 102 1.90 6.60 -10.99
CA ALA A 102 1.44 6.46 -12.37
C ALA A 102 0.42 7.55 -12.75
N ASN A 103 -0.50 7.88 -11.83
CA ASN A 103 -1.59 8.82 -12.11
C ASN A 103 -1.14 10.29 -12.18
N LEU A 104 -0.07 10.67 -11.46
CA LEU A 104 0.46 12.04 -11.44
C LEU A 104 1.67 12.20 -12.38
N TRP A 105 2.73 11.39 -12.16
CA TRP A 105 4.02 11.63 -12.81
C TRP A 105 4.05 11.21 -14.26
N LYS A 106 3.33 10.15 -14.66
CA LYS A 106 3.32 9.73 -16.06
C LYS A 106 2.82 10.84 -16.98
N PRO A 107 1.62 11.42 -16.80
CA PRO A 107 1.17 12.52 -17.65
C PRO A 107 2.06 13.76 -17.55
N LEU A 108 2.59 14.10 -16.35
CA LEU A 108 3.50 15.25 -16.23
C LEU A 108 4.81 15.04 -17.00
N PHE A 109 5.38 13.83 -16.97
CA PHE A 109 6.60 13.53 -17.72
C PHE A 109 6.33 13.47 -19.22
N ASP A 110 5.15 12.98 -19.63
CA ASP A 110 4.71 13.02 -21.05
C ASP A 110 4.56 14.47 -21.53
N ASP A 111 4.20 15.41 -20.64
CA ASP A 111 4.15 16.86 -20.89
C ASP A 111 5.53 17.56 -20.76
N GLY A 112 6.62 16.81 -20.65
CA GLY A 112 8.01 17.31 -20.61
C GLY A 112 8.51 17.72 -19.23
N VAL A 113 7.76 17.51 -18.17
CA VAL A 113 8.24 17.75 -16.79
C VAL A 113 9.36 16.75 -16.47
N HIS A 114 10.35 17.20 -15.72
CA HIS A 114 11.37 16.35 -15.12
C HIS A 114 11.71 16.80 -13.70
N ILE A 115 12.11 15.85 -12.88
CA ILE A 115 12.51 16.13 -11.49
C ILE A 115 13.99 16.52 -11.51
N ASP A 116 14.30 17.69 -10.95
CA ASP A 116 15.64 18.25 -10.85
C ASP A 116 16.34 17.82 -9.56
N PHE A 117 15.60 17.82 -8.45
CA PHE A 117 16.07 17.34 -7.18
C PHE A 117 14.90 16.83 -6.32
N ALA A 118 15.20 16.00 -5.33
CA ALA A 118 14.20 15.62 -4.36
C ALA A 118 14.85 15.35 -2.99
N TYR A 119 14.14 15.75 -1.94
CA TYR A 119 14.35 15.24 -0.60
C TYR A 119 13.42 14.04 -0.41
N ARG A 120 14.02 12.86 -0.21
CA ARG A 120 13.28 11.63 0.07
C ARG A 120 12.48 11.76 1.35
N THR A 121 11.59 10.82 1.60
CA THR A 121 10.67 10.87 2.73
C THR A 121 11.37 11.21 4.04
N PHE A 122 10.96 12.28 4.66
CA PHE A 122 11.37 12.72 5.99
C PHE A 122 10.13 12.97 6.85
N ARG A 123 10.34 12.89 8.16
CA ARG A 123 9.28 13.16 9.12
C ARG A 123 9.22 14.65 9.39
N TRP A 124 8.07 15.26 9.10
CA TRP A 124 7.80 16.62 9.49
C TRP A 124 7.18 16.63 10.88
N ASP A 125 7.90 17.14 11.86
CA ASP A 125 7.41 17.33 13.22
C ASP A 125 6.88 18.77 13.38
N SER A 126 5.60 18.91 13.62
CA SER A 126 4.99 20.21 13.93
C SER A 126 5.37 20.61 15.36
N GLU A 127 5.69 21.89 15.58
CA GLU A 127 5.89 22.47 16.91
C GLU A 127 4.57 22.63 17.71
N ALA A 128 3.43 22.28 17.12
CA ALA A 128 2.13 22.35 17.75
C ALA A 128 2.00 21.38 18.94
N LYS A 129 1.17 21.76 19.94
CA LYS A 129 0.91 20.94 21.15
C LYS A 129 0.38 19.52 20.81
N ILE A 130 -0.32 19.36 19.69
CA ILE A 130 -0.72 18.04 19.12
C ILE A 130 0.21 17.78 17.94
N LYS A 131 1.22 16.95 18.14
CA LYS A 131 2.19 16.57 17.10
C LYS A 131 1.52 15.68 16.06
N ALA A 132 1.13 16.27 14.94
CA ALA A 132 0.80 15.50 13.74
C ALA A 132 2.12 15.12 13.05
N HIS A 133 2.46 13.85 13.08
CA HIS A 133 3.62 13.32 12.36
C HIS A 133 3.20 13.05 10.91
N VAL A 134 3.71 13.85 9.97
CA VAL A 134 3.44 13.68 8.54
C VAL A 134 4.75 13.33 7.85
N HIS A 135 4.71 12.30 7.02
CA HIS A 135 5.83 11.96 6.14
C HIS A 135 5.75 12.79 4.87
N CYS A 136 6.75 13.65 4.70
CA CYS A 136 6.83 14.62 3.60
C CYS A 136 7.97 14.28 2.65
N VAL A 137 7.85 14.84 1.45
CA VAL A 137 8.91 14.94 0.44
C VAL A 137 9.00 16.38 -0.02
N ILE A 138 10.17 16.79 -0.51
CA ILE A 138 10.32 18.05 -1.25
C ILE A 138 10.77 17.67 -2.65
N ILE A 139 10.03 18.14 -3.68
CA ILE A 139 10.34 17.80 -5.06
C ILE A 139 10.51 19.07 -5.84
N GLY A 140 11.72 19.26 -6.39
CA GLY A 140 12.05 20.30 -7.33
C GLY A 140 11.93 19.78 -8.75
N PHE A 141 11.19 20.47 -9.62
CA PHE A 141 10.91 20.04 -10.97
C PHE A 141 10.83 21.22 -11.93
N SER A 142 11.04 20.94 -13.21
CA SER A 142 11.00 21.95 -14.29
C SER A 142 10.59 21.29 -15.60
N VAL A 143 10.34 22.13 -16.62
CA VAL A 143 10.08 21.70 -18.02
C VAL A 143 11.28 22.01 -18.89
N ALA A 144 12.02 23.08 -18.60
CA ALA A 144 13.20 23.47 -19.36
C ALA A 144 14.37 22.50 -19.13
N ALA A 145 15.04 22.11 -20.19
CA ALA A 145 16.25 21.29 -20.10
C ALA A 145 17.28 21.95 -19.15
N SER A 146 17.83 21.14 -18.25
CA SER A 146 18.84 21.59 -17.29
C SER A 146 20.11 20.75 -17.41
N SER A 147 21.26 21.43 -17.50
CA SER A 147 22.58 20.80 -17.40
C SER A 147 23.05 20.61 -15.97
N THR A 148 22.29 21.11 -14.99
CA THR A 148 22.63 20.97 -13.56
C THR A 148 22.46 19.52 -13.14
N PRO A 149 23.46 18.92 -12.47
CA PRO A 149 23.34 17.57 -11.93
C PRO A 149 22.14 17.43 -11.00
N LYS A 150 21.32 16.40 -11.21
CA LYS A 150 20.18 16.09 -10.37
C LYS A 150 20.64 15.58 -9.01
N LYS A 151 19.90 15.89 -7.95
CA LYS A 151 20.29 15.53 -6.57
C LYS A 151 19.14 14.84 -5.84
N LEU A 152 19.45 13.67 -5.28
CA LEU A 152 18.56 12.96 -4.37
C LEU A 152 19.11 13.06 -2.94
N PHE A 153 18.37 13.75 -2.09
CA PHE A 153 18.72 13.97 -0.69
C PHE A 153 18.10 12.90 0.21
N ASP A 154 18.88 12.45 1.19
CA ASP A 154 18.45 11.56 2.27
C ASP A 154 19.01 12.15 3.59
N GLY A 155 18.18 12.89 4.30
CA GLY A 155 18.63 13.78 5.38
C GLY A 155 19.62 14.83 4.85
N ASP A 156 20.77 14.95 5.52
CA ASP A 156 21.84 15.90 5.16
C ASP A 156 22.75 15.40 4.03
N ARG A 157 22.58 14.15 3.60
CA ARG A 157 23.39 13.55 2.52
C ARG A 157 22.66 13.63 1.21
N TYR A 158 23.38 13.71 0.11
CA TYR A 158 22.81 13.57 -1.20
C TYR A 158 23.68 12.70 -2.12
N GLN A 159 23.05 12.11 -3.10
CA GLN A 159 23.69 11.48 -4.24
C GLN A 159 23.36 12.24 -5.51
N VAL A 160 24.31 12.29 -6.43
CA VAL A 160 24.07 12.78 -7.78
C VAL A 160 23.34 11.69 -8.57
N ALA A 161 22.29 12.07 -9.27
CA ALA A 161 21.50 11.19 -10.10
C ALA A 161 21.53 11.65 -11.56
N ASN A 162 21.52 10.71 -12.49
CA ASN A 162 21.39 11.01 -13.91
C ASN A 162 19.93 11.32 -14.27
N HIS A 163 19.03 10.57 -13.69
CA HIS A 163 17.58 10.72 -13.90
C HIS A 163 16.84 10.38 -12.62
N ILE A 164 15.90 11.24 -12.20
CA ILE A 164 15.06 10.99 -11.04
C ILE A 164 13.66 10.63 -11.52
N ASN A 165 13.22 9.40 -11.25
CA ASN A 165 11.90 8.94 -11.61
C ASN A 165 10.83 9.27 -10.55
N GLY A 166 9.56 8.98 -10.83
CA GLY A 166 8.43 9.28 -9.95
C GLY A 166 8.45 8.59 -8.59
N TYR A 167 9.31 7.58 -8.38
CA TYR A 167 9.54 6.92 -7.08
C TYR A 167 10.72 7.52 -6.31
N LEU A 168 11.30 8.62 -6.81
CA LEU A 168 12.52 9.26 -6.28
C LEU A 168 13.73 8.30 -6.25
N LEU A 169 13.89 7.53 -7.31
CA LEU A 169 15.03 6.67 -7.56
C LEU A 169 15.83 7.19 -8.76
N ASP A 170 17.16 6.95 -8.74
CA ASP A 170 17.99 7.18 -9.91
C ASP A 170 17.79 6.05 -10.91
N GLY A 171 17.12 6.33 -12.01
CA GLY A 171 16.79 5.36 -13.05
C GLY A 171 15.68 5.85 -13.97
N GLU A 172 15.42 5.08 -15.00
CA GLU A 172 14.40 5.39 -16.01
C GLU A 172 12.99 5.52 -15.40
N ASN A 173 12.11 6.20 -16.11
CA ASN A 173 10.71 6.33 -15.72
C ASN A 173 10.00 4.99 -15.88
N VAL A 174 9.57 4.43 -14.76
CA VAL A 174 8.76 3.22 -14.71
C VAL A 174 7.48 3.54 -13.94
N PHE A 175 6.33 3.12 -14.46
CA PHE A 175 5.04 3.36 -13.84
C PHE A 175 4.35 2.03 -13.57
N VAL A 176 4.16 1.73 -12.30
CA VAL A 176 3.42 0.54 -11.86
C VAL A 176 1.95 0.91 -11.79
N GLU A 177 1.19 0.48 -12.79
CA GLU A 177 -0.24 0.76 -12.90
C GLU A 177 -1.06 -0.30 -12.15
N SER A 178 -2.26 0.08 -11.69
CA SER A 178 -3.20 -0.82 -11.02
C SER A 178 -3.66 -1.93 -11.97
N ARG A 179 -3.55 -3.19 -11.54
CA ARG A 179 -3.93 -4.38 -12.31
C ARG A 179 -4.82 -5.31 -11.50
N SER A 180 -5.83 -5.86 -12.14
CA SER A 180 -6.74 -6.84 -11.53
C SER A 180 -6.18 -8.26 -11.51
N LYS A 181 -5.15 -8.58 -12.33
CA LYS A 181 -4.53 -9.90 -12.43
C LYS A 181 -3.00 -9.82 -12.40
N PRO A 182 -2.31 -10.85 -11.89
CA PRO A 182 -0.85 -10.92 -11.89
C PRO A 182 -0.26 -10.87 -13.31
N ILE A 183 0.89 -10.19 -13.47
CA ILE A 183 1.69 -10.17 -14.71
C ILE A 183 2.44 -11.49 -14.95
N CYS A 184 2.56 -12.32 -13.93
CA CYS A 184 3.23 -13.61 -13.97
C CYS A 184 2.22 -14.73 -13.75
N ASN A 185 2.56 -15.95 -14.17
CA ASN A 185 1.75 -17.15 -13.93
C ASN A 185 1.93 -17.63 -12.47
N VAL A 186 1.20 -17.00 -11.57
CA VAL A 186 1.17 -17.29 -10.13
C VAL A 186 -0.28 -17.33 -9.64
N PRO A 187 -0.58 -17.90 -8.47
CA PRO A 187 -1.95 -17.91 -7.94
C PRO A 187 -2.52 -16.50 -7.84
N GLU A 188 -3.80 -16.34 -8.18
CA GLU A 188 -4.51 -15.10 -7.95
C GLU A 188 -4.67 -14.87 -6.45
N ILE A 189 -4.43 -13.63 -6.03
CA ILE A 189 -4.57 -13.20 -4.64
C ILE A 189 -5.92 -12.50 -4.45
N GLY A 190 -6.56 -12.73 -3.32
CA GLY A 190 -7.84 -12.11 -2.97
C GLY A 190 -7.81 -11.40 -1.62
N ILE A 191 -8.91 -10.73 -1.30
CA ILE A 191 -9.19 -10.30 0.06
C ILE A 191 -9.91 -11.41 0.82
N GLY A 192 -9.76 -11.45 2.14
CA GLY A 192 -10.58 -12.31 2.98
C GLY A 192 -12.05 -11.87 3.04
N ASN A 193 -12.78 -12.45 3.96
CA ASN A 193 -14.23 -12.23 4.11
C ASN A 193 -14.56 -10.80 4.55
N LYS A 194 -15.66 -10.26 4.02
CA LYS A 194 -16.16 -8.93 4.38
C LYS A 194 -17.63 -9.02 4.76
N PRO A 195 -17.96 -9.06 6.04
CA PRO A 195 -19.34 -9.27 6.50
C PRO A 195 -20.27 -8.12 6.15
N ILE A 196 -19.90 -6.87 6.39
CA ILE A 196 -20.78 -5.68 6.41
C ILE A 196 -21.99 -5.95 7.32
N ASP A 197 -21.70 -6.20 8.58
CA ASP A 197 -22.62 -6.69 9.60
C ASP A 197 -22.82 -5.75 10.78
N GLY A 198 -22.17 -4.57 10.80
CA GLY A 198 -22.16 -3.66 11.94
C GLY A 198 -21.45 -4.23 13.19
N GLY A 199 -20.70 -5.33 13.04
CA GLY A 199 -20.04 -6.02 14.14
C GLY A 199 -20.90 -7.06 14.86
N PHE A 200 -22.15 -7.28 14.42
CA PHE A 200 -23.07 -8.19 15.10
C PHE A 200 -22.70 -9.67 14.99
N TYR A 201 -21.83 -10.05 14.05
CA TYR A 201 -21.35 -11.44 13.91
C TYR A 201 -19.96 -11.67 14.47
N LEU A 202 -19.30 -10.63 15.02
CA LEU A 202 -17.95 -10.75 15.58
C LEU A 202 -18.00 -10.67 17.10
N PHE A 203 -17.31 -11.61 17.76
CA PHE A 203 -17.30 -11.81 19.20
C PHE A 203 -15.86 -11.91 19.72
N GLU A 204 -15.60 -11.36 20.87
CA GLU A 204 -14.46 -11.75 21.68
C GLU A 204 -14.71 -13.14 22.28
N LYS A 205 -13.66 -13.80 22.79
CA LYS A 205 -13.76 -15.18 23.27
C LYS A 205 -14.82 -15.36 24.37
N GLU A 206 -14.80 -14.48 25.35
CA GLU A 206 -15.71 -14.49 26.49
C GLU A 206 -17.17 -14.25 26.05
N GLU A 207 -17.38 -13.33 25.14
CA GLU A 207 -18.70 -13.04 24.58
C GLU A 207 -19.27 -14.24 23.82
N MET A 208 -18.42 -14.94 23.03
CA MET A 208 -18.81 -16.17 22.34
C MET A 208 -19.18 -17.27 23.33
N GLU A 209 -18.37 -17.47 24.35
CA GLU A 209 -18.64 -18.50 25.39
C GLU A 209 -19.97 -18.25 26.12
N ASP A 210 -20.26 -17.00 26.45
CA ASP A 210 -21.54 -16.60 27.07
C ASP A 210 -22.73 -16.72 26.10
N PHE A 211 -22.52 -16.45 24.83
CA PHE A 211 -23.53 -16.67 23.80
C PHE A 211 -23.85 -18.15 23.63
N ILE A 212 -22.84 -19.02 23.61
CA ILE A 212 -23.02 -20.48 23.52
C ILE A 212 -23.73 -21.04 24.75
N LYS A 213 -23.48 -20.51 25.97
CA LYS A 213 -24.23 -20.91 27.15
C LYS A 213 -25.72 -20.62 27.02
N LYS A 214 -26.10 -19.48 26.41
CA LYS A 214 -27.52 -19.11 26.20
C LYS A 214 -28.15 -19.90 25.05
N GLU A 215 -27.37 -20.22 24.02
CA GLU A 215 -27.84 -20.94 22.82
C GLU A 215 -26.82 -22.02 22.40
N PRO A 216 -26.81 -23.20 23.08
CA PRO A 216 -25.81 -24.25 22.84
C PRO A 216 -25.76 -24.76 21.40
N SER A 217 -26.86 -24.71 20.65
CA SER A 217 -26.97 -25.10 19.25
C SER A 217 -26.15 -24.21 18.31
N SER A 218 -25.83 -22.97 18.74
CA SER A 218 -25.02 -22.03 17.97
C SER A 218 -23.54 -22.38 17.92
N LYS A 219 -23.03 -23.26 18.81
CA LYS A 219 -21.61 -23.62 18.91
C LYS A 219 -21.00 -24.04 17.57
N LYS A 220 -21.73 -24.80 16.77
CA LYS A 220 -21.29 -25.27 15.44
C LYS A 220 -21.12 -24.17 14.41
N CYS A 221 -21.72 -23.00 14.64
CA CYS A 221 -21.68 -21.85 13.73
C CYS A 221 -20.51 -20.90 14.02
N PHE A 222 -19.82 -21.05 15.14
CA PHE A 222 -18.68 -20.23 15.45
C PHE A 222 -17.41 -20.74 14.81
N ARG A 223 -16.66 -19.83 14.18
CA ARG A 223 -15.34 -20.08 13.58
C ARG A 223 -14.33 -19.05 14.07
N PRO A 224 -13.05 -19.42 14.29
CA PRO A 224 -12.00 -18.45 14.56
C PRO A 224 -11.89 -17.43 13.41
N TRP A 225 -11.80 -16.14 13.76
CA TRP A 225 -11.73 -15.02 12.83
C TRP A 225 -10.42 -14.26 12.98
N TYR A 226 -9.70 -14.10 11.87
CA TYR A 226 -8.42 -13.43 11.83
C TYR A 226 -8.48 -12.20 10.91
N GLY A 227 -8.28 -10.99 11.49
CA GLY A 227 -7.81 -9.81 10.78
C GLY A 227 -6.30 -9.69 10.88
N SER A 228 -5.70 -8.60 10.38
CA SER A 228 -4.25 -8.37 10.48
C SER A 228 -3.77 -8.39 11.93
N ARG A 229 -4.52 -7.74 12.82
CA ARG A 229 -4.18 -7.66 14.24
C ARG A 229 -4.26 -9.02 14.92
N GLU A 230 -5.33 -9.76 14.71
CA GLU A 230 -5.57 -11.07 15.29
C GLU A 230 -4.50 -12.07 14.80
N PHE A 231 -4.14 -12.01 13.53
CA PHE A 231 -3.14 -12.88 12.92
C PHE A 231 -1.73 -12.59 13.48
N ILE A 232 -1.32 -11.33 13.50
CA ILE A 232 0.02 -10.93 13.96
C ILE A 232 0.20 -11.23 15.46
N ASN A 233 -0.86 -11.03 16.26
CA ASN A 233 -0.80 -11.26 17.71
C ASN A 233 -1.23 -12.69 18.12
N GLN A 234 -1.62 -13.54 17.18
CA GLN A 234 -2.12 -14.91 17.43
C GLN A 234 -3.31 -14.97 18.39
N LYS A 235 -4.15 -13.95 18.40
CA LYS A 235 -5.34 -13.83 19.25
C LYS A 235 -6.58 -13.69 18.37
N PRO A 236 -7.23 -14.81 17.99
CA PRO A 236 -8.43 -14.76 17.15
C PRO A 236 -9.61 -14.16 17.91
N ARG A 237 -10.46 -13.47 17.16
CA ARG A 237 -11.87 -13.29 17.51
C ARG A 237 -12.67 -14.48 16.96
N TYR A 238 -13.97 -14.45 17.17
CA TYR A 238 -14.86 -15.51 16.72
C TYR A 238 -15.97 -14.92 15.86
N CYS A 239 -16.26 -15.58 14.76
CA CYS A 239 -17.30 -15.16 13.85
C CYS A 239 -18.46 -16.16 13.89
N LEU A 240 -19.67 -15.64 14.08
CA LEU A 240 -20.91 -16.40 13.94
C LEU A 240 -21.22 -16.51 12.43
N TRP A 241 -20.86 -17.65 11.83
CA TRP A 241 -21.10 -17.94 10.43
C TRP A 241 -22.40 -18.72 10.26
N LEU A 242 -23.43 -18.04 9.73
CA LEU A 242 -24.77 -18.59 9.57
C LEU A 242 -25.12 -18.92 8.11
N GLY A 243 -24.23 -18.69 7.18
CA GLY A 243 -24.46 -18.87 5.75
C GLY A 243 -24.71 -20.31 5.30
N GLU A 244 -24.34 -21.29 6.12
CA GLU A 244 -24.54 -22.72 5.86
C GLU A 244 -25.74 -23.32 6.64
N CYS A 245 -26.38 -22.53 7.51
CA CYS A 245 -27.51 -22.98 8.29
C CYS A 245 -28.78 -23.07 7.45
N THR A 246 -29.52 -24.15 7.60
CA THR A 246 -30.87 -24.28 7.01
C THR A 246 -31.88 -23.34 7.69
N PRO A 247 -32.98 -22.99 7.03
CA PRO A 247 -34.03 -22.18 7.63
C PRO A 247 -34.61 -22.78 8.92
N ALA A 248 -34.69 -24.12 9.02
CA ALA A 248 -35.16 -24.81 10.21
C ALA A 248 -34.18 -24.68 11.39
N GLU A 249 -32.87 -24.82 11.12
CA GLU A 249 -31.82 -24.60 12.12
C GLU A 249 -31.83 -23.16 12.63
N LEU A 250 -31.93 -22.18 11.72
CA LEU A 250 -31.98 -20.76 12.10
C LEU A 250 -33.19 -20.45 12.99
N LYS A 251 -34.38 -20.98 12.67
CA LYS A 251 -35.60 -20.82 13.49
C LYS A 251 -35.45 -21.45 14.89
N ALA A 252 -34.65 -22.50 15.01
CA ALA A 252 -34.35 -23.16 16.28
C ALA A 252 -33.32 -22.41 17.14
N MET A 253 -32.72 -21.31 16.59
CA MET A 253 -31.69 -20.50 17.25
C MET A 253 -32.16 -19.04 17.38
N PRO A 254 -33.02 -18.71 18.37
CA PRO A 254 -33.62 -17.38 18.53
C PRO A 254 -32.60 -16.26 18.73
N HIS A 255 -31.53 -16.47 19.50
CA HIS A 255 -30.49 -15.45 19.69
C HIS A 255 -29.65 -15.22 18.43
N CYS A 256 -29.40 -16.27 17.62
CA CYS A 256 -28.82 -16.10 16.29
C CYS A 256 -29.75 -15.27 15.39
N MET A 257 -31.06 -15.52 15.46
CA MET A 257 -32.05 -14.76 14.67
C MET A 257 -32.15 -13.28 15.09
N GLU A 258 -31.93 -12.94 16.36
CA GLU A 258 -31.79 -11.56 16.82
C GLU A 258 -30.59 -10.86 16.14
N ARG A 259 -29.46 -11.54 16.05
CA ARG A 259 -28.28 -11.02 15.31
C ARG A 259 -28.57 -10.85 13.82
N VAL A 260 -29.25 -11.79 13.18
CA VAL A 260 -29.67 -11.69 11.78
C VAL A 260 -30.56 -10.47 11.53
N LYS A 261 -31.51 -10.20 12.41
CA LYS A 261 -32.37 -9.01 12.34
C LYS A 261 -31.55 -7.73 12.48
N ALA A 262 -30.65 -7.66 13.48
CA ALA A 262 -29.77 -6.51 13.67
C ALA A 262 -28.88 -6.22 12.46
N VAL A 263 -28.29 -7.24 11.83
CA VAL A 263 -27.53 -7.11 10.59
C VAL A 263 -28.39 -6.59 9.45
N ARG A 264 -29.62 -7.09 9.31
CA ARG A 264 -30.55 -6.62 8.28
C ARG A 264 -30.88 -5.14 8.46
N GLU A 265 -31.21 -4.73 9.66
CA GLU A 265 -31.51 -3.33 10.00
C GLU A 265 -30.30 -2.42 9.77
N TYR A 266 -29.12 -2.82 10.19
CA TYR A 266 -27.88 -2.11 9.94
C TYR A 266 -27.64 -1.88 8.43
N ARG A 267 -27.87 -2.90 7.60
CA ARG A 267 -27.69 -2.79 6.14
C ARG A 267 -28.75 -1.90 5.50
N LEU A 268 -30.01 -1.95 5.97
CA LEU A 268 -31.10 -1.10 5.48
C LEU A 268 -30.87 0.39 5.80
N ALA A 269 -30.24 0.70 6.92
CA ALA A 269 -29.91 2.06 7.33
C ALA A 269 -28.69 2.66 6.60
N SER A 270 -28.03 1.89 5.72
CA SER A 270 -26.83 2.35 5.02
C SER A 270 -27.16 3.37 3.92
N PRO A 271 -26.33 4.44 3.75
CA PRO A 271 -26.46 5.35 2.62
C PRO A 271 -26.04 4.72 1.28
N SER A 272 -25.39 3.56 1.30
CA SER A 272 -24.94 2.83 0.10
C SER A 272 -26.03 1.90 -0.42
N ALA A 273 -26.52 2.15 -1.63
CA ALA A 273 -27.50 1.28 -2.29
C ALA A 273 -27.01 -0.17 -2.45
N GLY A 274 -25.69 -0.38 -2.65
CA GLY A 274 -25.09 -1.71 -2.67
C GLY A 274 -25.19 -2.44 -1.33
N THR A 275 -24.99 -1.73 -0.22
CA THR A 275 -25.15 -2.29 1.13
C THR A 275 -26.62 -2.59 1.44
N VAL A 276 -27.53 -1.70 1.07
CA VAL A 276 -28.98 -1.92 1.26
C VAL A 276 -29.45 -3.22 0.59
N LYS A 277 -28.99 -3.51 -0.64
CA LYS A 277 -29.30 -4.78 -1.34
C LYS A 277 -28.85 -6.04 -0.60
N LEU A 278 -27.81 -5.94 0.24
CA LEU A 278 -27.35 -7.07 1.05
C LEU A 278 -28.29 -7.40 2.21
N ALA A 279 -29.23 -6.52 2.55
CA ALA A 279 -30.23 -6.77 3.59
C ALA A 279 -31.19 -7.91 3.24
N ASP A 280 -31.32 -8.29 1.96
CA ASP A 280 -32.14 -9.42 1.50
C ASP A 280 -31.48 -10.80 1.86
N LYS A 281 -30.18 -10.80 2.13
CA LYS A 281 -29.41 -12.00 2.50
C LYS A 281 -28.61 -11.74 3.77
N PRO A 282 -29.25 -11.48 4.92
CA PRO A 282 -28.58 -11.01 6.13
C PRO A 282 -27.63 -12.05 6.72
N THR A 283 -27.82 -13.34 6.48
CA THR A 283 -26.95 -14.44 6.94
C THR A 283 -25.66 -14.58 6.11
N ARG A 284 -25.58 -13.90 4.94
CA ARG A 284 -24.44 -13.97 4.00
C ARG A 284 -23.54 -12.75 4.14
N PHE A 285 -22.25 -12.92 3.86
CA PHE A 285 -21.32 -11.80 3.79
C PHE A 285 -21.36 -11.12 2.43
N HIS A 286 -20.87 -9.89 2.37
CA HIS A 286 -20.66 -9.19 1.11
C HIS A 286 -19.57 -9.86 0.25
N VAL A 287 -18.46 -10.26 0.88
CA VAL A 287 -17.43 -11.08 0.27
C VAL A 287 -17.27 -12.32 1.11
N GLU A 288 -17.36 -13.47 0.47
CA GLU A 288 -17.11 -14.78 1.04
C GLU A 288 -15.92 -15.39 0.29
N ASN A 289 -14.82 -15.54 0.98
CA ASN A 289 -13.61 -16.14 0.41
C ASN A 289 -13.05 -17.14 1.43
N MET A 290 -13.42 -18.40 1.23
CA MET A 290 -13.14 -19.51 2.13
C MET A 290 -12.41 -20.60 1.33
N PRO A 291 -11.07 -20.45 1.14
CA PRO A 291 -10.29 -21.44 0.41
C PRO A 291 -10.29 -22.76 1.15
N LYS A 292 -10.16 -23.87 0.40
CA LYS A 292 -9.99 -25.21 0.98
C LYS A 292 -8.51 -25.47 1.27
N GLY A 293 -8.25 -26.17 2.39
CA GLY A 293 -6.91 -26.50 2.83
C GLY A 293 -6.10 -25.29 3.30
N ASN A 294 -4.79 -25.38 3.21
CA ASN A 294 -3.89 -24.31 3.65
C ASN A 294 -3.79 -23.18 2.60
N TYR A 295 -3.77 -21.95 3.09
CA TYR A 295 -3.58 -20.76 2.26
C TYR A 295 -2.67 -19.75 2.95
N ILE A 296 -1.92 -18.98 2.17
CA ILE A 296 -1.08 -17.89 2.71
C ILE A 296 -1.95 -16.67 2.99
N VAL A 297 -1.66 -16.00 4.10
CA VAL A 297 -2.23 -14.70 4.44
C VAL A 297 -1.13 -13.64 4.58
N ILE A 298 -1.42 -12.46 4.05
CA ILE A 298 -0.56 -11.28 4.10
C ILE A 298 -1.35 -10.16 4.77
N PRO A 299 -0.88 -9.57 5.87
CA PRO A 299 -1.51 -8.40 6.48
C PRO A 299 -1.63 -7.23 5.50
N GLU A 300 -2.84 -6.63 5.40
CA GLU A 300 -3.08 -5.43 4.57
C GLU A 300 -2.16 -4.30 5.01
N VAL A 301 -2.02 -4.10 6.32
CA VAL A 301 -1.19 -3.04 6.88
C VAL A 301 -0.11 -3.68 7.77
N SER A 302 1.13 -3.25 7.58
CA SER A 302 2.27 -3.66 8.40
C SER A 302 3.14 -2.47 8.76
N SER A 303 3.68 -2.48 9.99
CA SER A 303 4.54 -1.42 10.50
C SER A 303 5.77 -1.21 9.61
N GLU A 304 6.09 0.05 9.33
CA GLU A 304 7.32 0.44 8.61
C GLU A 304 8.61 0.00 9.32
N LYS A 305 8.54 -0.23 10.64
CA LYS A 305 9.66 -0.68 11.46
C LYS A 305 10.02 -2.14 11.23
N ARG A 306 9.13 -2.93 10.60
CA ARG A 306 9.40 -4.34 10.32
C ARG A 306 10.19 -4.50 9.04
N ARG A 307 11.29 -5.23 9.12
CA ARG A 307 12.09 -5.61 7.95
C ARG A 307 11.31 -6.52 7.00
N TYR A 308 10.52 -7.44 7.55
CA TYR A 308 9.65 -8.35 6.82
C TYR A 308 8.21 -8.21 7.30
N ILE A 309 7.25 -8.25 6.39
CA ILE A 309 5.83 -8.38 6.76
C ILE A 309 5.64 -9.78 7.34
N PRO A 310 5.00 -9.95 8.49
CA PRO A 310 4.71 -11.27 9.04
C PRO A 310 3.66 -12.00 8.19
N ILE A 311 4.09 -12.70 7.16
CA ILE A 311 3.26 -13.55 6.30
C ILE A 311 3.21 -14.96 6.90
N GLY A 312 2.12 -15.69 6.72
CA GLY A 312 2.01 -17.06 7.22
C GLY A 312 0.83 -17.80 6.65
N TYR A 313 0.58 -18.99 7.20
CA TYR A 313 -0.50 -19.88 6.77
C TYR A 313 -1.69 -19.84 7.72
N LEU A 314 -2.88 -19.95 7.15
CA LEU A 314 -4.10 -20.38 7.82
C LEU A 314 -4.67 -21.60 7.08
N ASP A 315 -5.53 -22.35 7.75
CA ASP A 315 -6.27 -23.47 7.18
C ASP A 315 -7.77 -23.14 7.05
N ASP A 316 -8.51 -24.02 6.38
CA ASP A 316 -9.95 -23.83 6.10
C ASP A 316 -10.87 -23.90 7.31
N SER A 317 -10.37 -24.26 8.50
CA SER A 317 -11.12 -24.16 9.75
C SER A 317 -11.23 -22.71 10.27
N LYS A 318 -10.42 -21.79 9.71
CA LYS A 318 -10.28 -20.40 10.14
C LYS A 318 -10.78 -19.45 9.05
N LEU A 319 -11.48 -18.41 9.47
CA LEU A 319 -11.90 -17.34 8.57
C LEU A 319 -10.94 -16.16 8.65
N CYS A 320 -10.49 -15.65 7.52
CA CYS A 320 -9.75 -14.40 7.48
C CYS A 320 -10.64 -13.25 7.00
N SER A 321 -10.43 -12.07 7.60
CA SER A 321 -11.13 -10.85 7.23
C SER A 321 -10.53 -10.22 5.98
N ASN A 322 -11.24 -9.26 5.38
CA ASN A 322 -10.74 -8.43 4.30
C ASN A 322 -9.50 -7.57 4.65
N LYS A 323 -9.06 -7.60 5.91
CA LYS A 323 -7.81 -6.99 6.37
C LYS A 323 -6.60 -7.91 6.20
N LEU A 324 -6.82 -9.10 5.69
CA LEU A 324 -5.80 -10.00 5.21
C LEU A 324 -5.97 -10.19 3.70
N ARG A 325 -4.86 -10.22 2.98
CA ARG A 325 -4.78 -10.71 1.61
C ARG A 325 -4.54 -12.21 1.68
N LEU A 326 -5.18 -12.98 0.83
CA LEU A 326 -5.03 -14.43 0.85
C LEU A 326 -4.62 -14.97 -0.52
N VAL A 327 -3.66 -15.91 -0.50
CA VAL A 327 -3.19 -16.65 -1.67
C VAL A 327 -3.59 -18.11 -1.47
N PRO A 328 -4.57 -18.63 -2.23
CA PRO A 328 -5.02 -20.01 -2.10
C PRO A 328 -3.98 -20.98 -2.67
N SER A 329 -3.97 -22.21 -2.18
CA SER A 329 -3.11 -23.30 -2.67
C SER A 329 -1.63 -22.92 -2.78
N ALA A 330 -1.15 -22.08 -1.89
CA ALA A 330 0.19 -21.53 -1.96
C ALA A 330 1.24 -22.54 -1.45
N THR A 331 2.28 -22.72 -2.26
CA THR A 331 3.42 -23.60 -1.97
C THR A 331 4.46 -22.89 -1.10
N LEU A 332 5.41 -23.65 -0.55
CA LEU A 332 6.58 -23.10 0.14
C LEU A 332 7.42 -22.19 -0.77
N PHE A 333 7.44 -22.46 -2.09
CA PHE A 333 8.09 -21.55 -3.04
C PHE A 333 7.44 -20.17 -3.04
N ILE A 334 6.10 -20.11 -3.14
CA ILE A 334 5.36 -18.83 -3.10
C ILE A 334 5.62 -18.11 -1.76
N PHE A 335 5.55 -18.85 -0.65
CA PHE A 335 5.83 -18.27 0.68
C PHE A 335 7.26 -17.75 0.76
N GLY A 336 8.25 -18.50 0.32
CA GLY A 336 9.66 -18.10 0.37
C GLY A 336 9.96 -16.85 -0.46
N VAL A 337 9.35 -16.72 -1.65
CA VAL A 337 9.51 -15.53 -2.48
C VAL A 337 8.83 -14.32 -1.80
N LEU A 338 7.62 -14.46 -1.29
CA LEU A 338 6.87 -13.37 -0.62
C LEU A 338 7.56 -12.92 0.68
N GLU A 339 8.20 -13.83 1.43
CA GLU A 339 8.92 -13.52 2.67
C GLU A 339 10.38 -13.09 2.43
N SER A 340 10.80 -12.89 1.18
CA SER A 340 12.16 -12.46 0.86
C SER A 340 12.33 -10.94 0.90
N ASN A 341 13.55 -10.50 1.16
CA ASN A 341 13.91 -9.08 1.06
C ASN A 341 13.76 -8.51 -0.36
N VAL A 342 13.79 -9.35 -1.40
CA VAL A 342 13.53 -8.93 -2.79
C VAL A 342 12.07 -8.47 -2.94
N HIS A 343 11.12 -9.28 -2.45
CA HIS A 343 9.71 -8.88 -2.45
C HIS A 343 9.45 -7.69 -1.52
N MET A 344 10.11 -7.65 -0.34
CA MET A 344 9.99 -6.53 0.59
C MET A 344 10.53 -5.22 -0.01
N ALA A 345 11.63 -5.26 -0.77
CA ALA A 345 12.17 -4.10 -1.47
C ALA A 345 11.20 -3.56 -2.54
N TRP A 346 10.63 -4.45 -3.35
CA TRP A 346 9.57 -4.11 -4.30
C TRP A 346 8.38 -3.49 -3.60
N MET A 347 7.84 -4.18 -2.59
CA MET A 347 6.68 -3.73 -1.83
C MET A 347 6.92 -2.34 -1.22
N ARG A 348 8.04 -2.11 -0.53
CA ARG A 348 8.38 -0.82 0.07
C ARG A 348 8.44 0.32 -0.95
N CYS A 349 8.87 0.03 -2.17
CA CYS A 349 8.96 1.02 -3.24
C CYS A 349 7.59 1.37 -3.82
N VAL A 350 6.77 0.35 -4.16
CA VAL A 350 5.56 0.58 -4.95
C VAL A 350 4.27 0.67 -4.14
N CYS A 351 4.25 0.22 -2.87
CA CYS A 351 3.03 0.25 -2.07
C CYS A 351 2.63 1.68 -1.65
N GLY A 352 1.35 1.86 -1.38
CA GLY A 352 0.87 3.02 -0.64
C GLY A 352 1.22 2.96 0.85
N ARG A 353 0.87 4.01 1.58
CA ARG A 353 1.04 4.07 3.04
C ARG A 353 -0.28 4.43 3.71
N LEU A 354 -0.50 3.84 4.88
CA LEU A 354 -1.51 4.29 5.83
C LEU A 354 -0.80 4.96 7.00
N LYS A 355 -0.74 6.29 7.00
CA LYS A 355 0.20 7.08 7.82
C LYS A 355 1.64 6.71 7.44
N SER A 356 2.41 6.08 8.34
CA SER A 356 3.75 5.58 8.06
C SER A 356 3.79 4.12 7.63
N ASP A 357 2.77 3.33 7.98
CA ASP A 357 2.73 1.89 7.78
C ASP A 357 2.49 1.50 6.32
N TYR A 358 3.07 0.39 5.89
CA TYR A 358 2.89 -0.15 4.53
C TYR A 358 1.46 -0.60 4.31
N ASP A 359 0.82 -0.16 3.22
CA ASP A 359 -0.48 -0.63 2.74
C ASP A 359 -0.26 -1.59 1.56
N TYR A 360 -0.36 -2.89 1.82
CA TYR A 360 -0.13 -3.94 0.83
C TYR A 360 -1.32 -4.03 -0.14
N SER A 361 -1.20 -3.34 -1.26
CA SER A 361 -2.19 -3.38 -2.33
C SER A 361 -2.01 -4.62 -3.22
N ILE A 362 -3.09 -5.38 -3.45
CA ILE A 362 -3.13 -6.48 -4.41
C ILE A 362 -2.76 -5.97 -5.81
N ASN A 363 -3.43 -4.90 -6.23
CA ASN A 363 -3.37 -4.41 -7.61
C ASN A 363 -2.04 -3.74 -7.96
N ILE A 364 -1.32 -3.22 -6.97
CA ILE A 364 -0.03 -2.53 -7.18
C ILE A 364 1.13 -3.44 -6.81
N VAL A 365 1.10 -4.07 -5.64
CA VAL A 365 2.25 -4.84 -5.12
C VAL A 365 2.30 -6.22 -5.74
N TYR A 366 1.30 -7.06 -5.46
CA TYR A 366 1.32 -8.47 -5.85
C TYR A 366 1.18 -8.69 -7.35
N ASN A 367 0.17 -8.06 -7.95
CA ASN A 367 -0.16 -8.28 -9.36
C ASN A 367 0.90 -7.74 -10.33
N ASN A 368 1.73 -6.80 -9.88
CA ASN A 368 2.81 -6.23 -10.68
C ASN A 368 4.19 -6.79 -10.31
N PHE A 369 4.30 -7.66 -9.32
CA PHE A 369 5.59 -8.19 -8.90
C PHE A 369 6.19 -9.07 -10.02
N PRO A 370 7.43 -8.79 -10.45
CA PRO A 370 8.09 -9.56 -11.50
C PRO A 370 8.73 -10.82 -10.91
N TRP A 371 7.92 -11.86 -10.67
CA TRP A 371 8.36 -13.12 -10.06
C TRP A 371 9.58 -13.72 -10.78
N PRO A 372 10.49 -14.39 -10.05
CA PRO A 372 11.64 -15.04 -10.64
C PRO A 372 11.21 -16.22 -11.50
N ALA A 373 12.07 -16.62 -12.43
CA ALA A 373 11.95 -17.84 -13.23
C ALA A 373 13.05 -18.83 -12.80
N PRO A 374 12.91 -19.52 -11.64
CA PRO A 374 13.93 -20.38 -11.09
C PRO A 374 14.09 -21.68 -11.89
N THR A 375 15.29 -22.26 -11.85
CA THR A 375 15.50 -23.68 -12.17
C THR A 375 14.86 -24.53 -11.07
N GLU A 376 14.63 -25.82 -11.34
CA GLU A 376 14.09 -26.75 -10.34
C GLU A 376 14.97 -26.81 -9.08
N GLN A 377 16.29 -26.75 -9.23
CA GLN A 377 17.23 -26.72 -8.11
C GLN A 377 17.09 -25.45 -7.27
N GLN A 378 16.95 -24.29 -7.91
CA GLN A 378 16.72 -23.01 -7.22
C GLN A 378 15.37 -23.00 -6.51
N LYS A 379 14.33 -23.52 -7.14
CA LYS A 379 12.99 -23.66 -6.56
C LYS A 379 13.04 -24.54 -5.29
N ALA A 380 13.63 -25.73 -5.38
CA ALA A 380 13.80 -26.61 -4.23
C ALA A 380 14.62 -25.95 -3.10
N LYS A 381 15.64 -25.13 -3.45
CA LYS A 381 16.41 -24.39 -2.45
C LYS A 381 15.57 -23.32 -1.74
N ILE A 382 14.72 -22.60 -2.47
CA ILE A 382 13.79 -21.63 -1.88
C ILE A 382 12.79 -22.33 -0.96
N GLU A 383 12.21 -23.45 -1.39
CA GLU A 383 11.29 -24.25 -0.57
C GLU A 383 11.93 -24.74 0.73
N GLN A 384 13.18 -25.21 0.65
CA GLN A 384 13.96 -25.60 1.84
C GLN A 384 14.18 -24.45 2.80
N THR A 385 14.57 -23.26 2.29
CA THR A 385 14.85 -22.10 3.14
C THR A 385 13.56 -21.47 3.67
N ALA A 386 12.47 -21.54 2.93
CA ALA A 386 11.13 -21.16 3.35
C ALA A 386 10.63 -22.02 4.52
N GLN A 387 10.83 -23.35 4.44
CA GLN A 387 10.52 -24.26 5.55
C GLN A 387 11.35 -23.91 6.79
N ALA A 388 12.64 -23.60 6.64
CA ALA A 388 13.48 -23.20 7.76
C ALA A 388 13.00 -21.93 8.49
N ILE A 389 12.31 -21.00 7.81
CA ILE A 389 11.66 -19.85 8.45
C ILE A 389 10.52 -20.33 9.35
N LEU A 390 9.68 -21.24 8.87
CA LEU A 390 8.56 -21.79 9.64
C LEU A 390 9.07 -22.61 10.84
N ASP A 391 10.10 -23.41 10.65
CA ASP A 391 10.74 -24.18 11.72
C ASP A 391 11.34 -23.27 12.79
N ALA A 392 12.00 -22.19 12.39
CA ALA A 392 12.56 -21.20 13.34
C ALA A 392 11.45 -20.48 14.15
N ARG A 393 10.29 -20.18 13.54
CA ARG A 393 9.12 -19.65 14.26
C ARG A 393 8.58 -20.67 15.28
N ALA A 394 8.55 -21.93 14.91
CA ALA A 394 8.02 -23.01 15.76
C ALA A 394 8.87 -23.26 17.04
N LEU A 395 10.10 -22.77 17.10
CA LEU A 395 10.91 -22.80 18.32
C LEU A 395 10.36 -21.88 19.43
N TYR A 396 9.46 -20.95 19.08
CA TYR A 396 8.92 -19.92 19.98
C TYR A 396 7.38 -19.95 19.99
N PRO A 397 6.77 -21.05 20.44
CA PRO A 397 5.32 -21.24 20.34
C PRO A 397 4.49 -20.23 21.14
N ASP A 398 5.06 -19.66 22.21
CA ASP A 398 4.41 -18.67 23.08
C ASP A 398 4.60 -17.22 22.60
N SER A 399 5.41 -16.99 21.55
CA SER A 399 5.68 -15.67 21.00
C SER A 399 4.77 -15.39 19.81
N SER A 400 4.16 -14.22 19.80
CA SER A 400 3.38 -13.76 18.64
C SER A 400 4.26 -13.42 17.46
N LEU A 401 3.69 -13.34 16.24
CA LEU A 401 4.42 -12.82 15.09
C LEU A 401 4.81 -11.35 15.28
N ALA A 402 4.06 -10.59 16.11
CA ALA A 402 4.44 -9.23 16.48
C ALA A 402 5.78 -9.19 17.19
N ASP A 403 6.00 -10.12 18.13
CA ASP A 403 7.24 -10.22 18.90
C ASP A 403 8.38 -10.76 18.07
N LEU A 404 8.13 -11.81 17.27
CA LEU A 404 9.14 -12.44 16.42
C LEU A 404 9.66 -11.54 15.29
N TYR A 405 8.85 -10.58 14.85
CA TYR A 405 9.19 -9.67 13.73
C TYR A 405 9.45 -8.22 14.17
N ASP A 406 9.64 -7.98 15.45
CA ASP A 406 10.23 -6.74 15.93
C ASP A 406 11.76 -6.81 15.76
N GLU A 407 12.37 -5.75 15.21
CA GLU A 407 13.82 -5.74 14.93
C GLU A 407 14.69 -5.90 16.18
N LEU A 408 14.19 -5.48 17.33
CA LEU A 408 14.94 -5.57 18.60
C LEU A 408 14.84 -6.96 19.23
N THR A 409 13.73 -7.67 19.00
CA THR A 409 13.43 -8.94 19.67
C THR A 409 13.48 -10.16 18.75
N MET A 410 13.67 -9.95 17.44
CA MET A 410 13.72 -11.05 16.45
C MET A 410 14.82 -12.07 16.80
N PRO A 411 14.47 -13.36 17.01
CA PRO A 411 15.43 -14.40 17.39
C PRO A 411 16.53 -14.59 16.33
N PRO A 412 17.77 -14.90 16.75
CA PRO A 412 18.88 -15.12 15.84
C PRO A 412 18.64 -16.24 14.82
N GLU A 413 17.96 -17.32 15.21
CA GLU A 413 17.60 -18.46 14.35
C GLU A 413 16.67 -18.02 13.23
N LEU A 414 15.63 -17.24 13.56
CA LEU A 414 14.68 -16.69 12.61
C LEU A 414 15.38 -15.72 11.65
N ARG A 415 16.24 -14.84 12.17
CA ARG A 415 17.04 -13.91 11.37
C ARG A 415 17.95 -14.65 10.38
N LYS A 416 18.63 -15.73 10.82
CA LYS A 416 19.47 -16.57 9.95
C LYS A 416 18.65 -17.27 8.87
N ALA A 417 17.47 -17.79 9.22
CA ALA A 417 16.56 -18.45 8.26
C ALA A 417 16.13 -17.47 7.16
N HIS A 418 15.69 -16.25 7.52
CA HIS A 418 15.37 -15.21 6.56
C HIS A 418 16.56 -14.85 5.67
N GLN A 419 17.75 -14.64 6.23
CA GLN A 419 18.94 -14.33 5.45
C GLN A 419 19.32 -15.48 4.47
N ALA A 420 19.07 -16.72 4.83
CA ALA A 420 19.28 -17.85 3.94
C ALA A 420 18.26 -17.84 2.79
N ASN A 421 17.00 -17.59 3.10
CA ASN A 421 15.93 -17.46 2.11
C ASN A 421 16.16 -16.26 1.17
N ASP A 422 16.57 -15.11 1.70
CA ASP A 422 16.94 -13.93 0.90
C ASP A 422 18.00 -14.28 -0.16
N ARG A 423 19.05 -14.98 0.26
CA ARG A 423 20.12 -15.42 -0.67
C ARG A 423 19.58 -16.35 -1.75
N ALA A 424 18.74 -17.32 -1.37
CA ALA A 424 18.17 -18.29 -2.32
C ALA A 424 17.28 -17.60 -3.36
N VAL A 425 16.46 -16.63 -2.92
CA VAL A 425 15.61 -15.86 -3.83
C VAL A 425 16.44 -14.93 -4.71
N MET A 426 17.43 -14.23 -4.15
CA MET A 426 18.35 -13.38 -4.95
C MET A 426 19.08 -14.19 -6.02
N ASP A 427 19.53 -15.41 -5.69
CA ASP A 427 20.19 -16.30 -6.67
C ASP A 427 19.23 -16.70 -7.80
N ALA A 428 17.93 -16.85 -7.52
CA ALA A 428 16.91 -17.13 -8.54
C ALA A 428 16.65 -15.94 -9.49
N TYR A 429 16.95 -14.71 -9.06
CA TYR A 429 16.96 -13.51 -9.93
C TYR A 429 18.31 -13.30 -10.64
N GLY A 430 19.32 -14.11 -10.37
CA GLY A 430 20.67 -13.89 -10.88
C GLY A 430 21.44 -12.78 -10.16
N PHE A 431 20.99 -12.32 -8.99
CA PHE A 431 21.68 -11.33 -8.17
C PHE A 431 22.80 -12.00 -7.38
N THR A 432 23.92 -12.26 -8.06
CA THR A 432 25.06 -12.98 -7.52
C THR A 432 25.94 -12.11 -6.62
N ARG A 433 26.93 -12.71 -5.95
CA ARG A 433 27.92 -11.97 -5.15
C ARG A 433 28.65 -10.96 -6.03
N GLY A 434 28.73 -9.71 -5.54
CA GLY A 434 29.38 -8.61 -6.26
C GLY A 434 28.43 -7.76 -7.09
N THR A 435 27.18 -8.16 -7.30
CA THR A 435 26.18 -7.28 -7.94
C THR A 435 25.62 -6.26 -6.94
N ALA A 436 25.38 -5.04 -7.41
CA ALA A 436 24.79 -3.98 -6.58
C ALA A 436 23.40 -4.38 -6.04
N ALA A 437 22.61 -5.10 -6.83
CA ALA A 437 21.28 -5.57 -6.43
C ALA A 437 21.28 -6.50 -5.21
N ARG A 438 22.42 -7.14 -4.91
CA ARG A 438 22.55 -8.00 -3.72
C ARG A 438 22.84 -7.24 -2.43
N THR A 439 23.41 -6.06 -2.53
CA THR A 439 23.87 -5.28 -1.37
C THR A 439 23.12 -3.99 -1.14
N SER A 440 22.41 -3.49 -2.15
CA SER A 440 21.65 -2.25 -2.12
C SER A 440 20.19 -2.49 -2.47
N GLU A 441 19.26 -2.08 -1.60
CA GLU A 441 17.83 -2.17 -1.84
C GLU A 441 17.42 -1.35 -3.07
N SER A 442 17.96 -0.14 -3.24
CA SER A 442 17.66 0.71 -4.40
C SER A 442 18.12 0.07 -5.72
N ALA A 443 19.29 -0.58 -5.73
CA ALA A 443 19.77 -1.30 -6.91
C ALA A 443 18.92 -2.57 -7.18
N CYS A 444 18.49 -3.28 -6.14
CA CYS A 444 17.55 -4.40 -6.29
C CYS A 444 16.23 -3.94 -6.93
N VAL A 445 15.66 -2.86 -6.44
CA VAL A 445 14.44 -2.27 -7.01
C VAL A 445 14.65 -1.84 -8.47
N ALA A 446 15.77 -1.23 -8.81
CA ALA A 446 16.07 -0.82 -10.19
C ALA A 446 16.08 -2.03 -11.14
N GLU A 447 16.68 -3.16 -10.75
CA GLU A 447 16.63 -4.39 -11.54
C GLU A 447 15.22 -4.99 -11.63
N LEU A 448 14.46 -4.96 -10.53
CA LEU A 448 13.05 -5.42 -10.54
C LEU A 448 12.17 -4.55 -11.45
N MET A 449 12.40 -3.24 -11.49
CA MET A 449 11.70 -2.33 -12.40
C MET A 449 12.00 -2.64 -13.88
N LYS A 450 13.26 -2.96 -14.22
CA LYS A 450 13.62 -3.42 -15.58
C LYS A 450 12.91 -4.72 -15.94
N LEU A 451 12.90 -5.71 -15.03
CA LEU A 451 12.19 -6.97 -15.23
C LEU A 451 10.67 -6.76 -15.38
N TYR A 452 10.10 -5.85 -14.60
CA TYR A 452 8.70 -5.47 -14.73
C TYR A 452 8.40 -4.91 -16.13
N GLN A 453 9.18 -3.95 -16.62
CA GLN A 453 9.01 -3.37 -17.96
C GLN A 453 9.12 -4.42 -19.05
N GLN A 454 10.12 -5.32 -18.99
CA GLN A 454 10.28 -6.42 -19.95
C GLN A 454 9.04 -7.32 -20.00
N LYS A 455 8.48 -7.68 -18.83
CA LYS A 455 7.27 -8.52 -18.77
C LYS A 455 6.04 -7.81 -19.33
N ILE A 456 5.88 -6.51 -19.06
CA ILE A 456 4.77 -5.72 -19.61
C ILE A 456 4.87 -5.60 -21.13
N SER A 457 6.05 -5.26 -21.67
CA SER A 457 6.27 -5.16 -23.10
C SER A 457 6.02 -6.49 -23.83
N ALA A 458 6.49 -7.59 -23.25
CA ALA A 458 6.24 -8.93 -23.79
C ALA A 458 4.75 -9.34 -23.77
N ALA A 459 3.97 -8.83 -22.83
CA ALA A 459 2.53 -9.09 -22.75
C ALA A 459 1.73 -8.23 -23.76
N GLN A 460 2.21 -7.05 -24.12
CA GLN A 460 1.58 -6.18 -25.13
C GLN A 460 1.86 -6.62 -26.57
N SER A 461 2.91 -7.40 -26.77
CA SER A 461 3.32 -7.92 -28.09
C SER A 461 2.64 -9.24 -28.47
N LYS A 462 1.85 -9.81 -27.56
CA LYS A 462 1.01 -11.01 -27.76
C LYS A 462 -0.45 -10.63 -27.95
#